data_0079d2957531b4d675d963e4dd7a1c29
#
_entry.id   0079d2957531b4d675d963e4dd7a1c29
#
_cell.length_a   1.000
_cell.length_b   1.000
_cell.length_c   1.000
_cell.angle_alpha   90.00
_cell.angle_beta   90.00
_cell.angle_gamma   90.00
#
_symmetry.space_group_name_H-M   'P 1'
#
loop_
_entity.id
_entity.type
_entity.pdbx_description
1 polymer ?
#
loop_
_entity_poly.entity_id
_entity_poly.type
_entity_poly.pdbx_seq_one_letter_code
_entity_poly.pdbx_strand_id
1 'polypeptide(L)'
;MPLWNVGVNTKTMREKVIEQKLVKAVRSKGGIAPKFVSPGFDGVPDRLVLLPDGKCGFVEVKAPGRKPRPLQMARIKLLRRLGFSVFILDDESRIPHIISEIGGGENAV
;
A
#
# COMPACT_ATOMS: atom_id res chain seq x y z
N MET A 1 -12.37 -0.16 27.64
CA MET A 1 -11.43 0.37 26.65
C MET A 1 -11.62 1.86 26.48
N PRO A 2 -10.54 2.63 26.53
CA PRO A 2 -10.65 4.07 26.33
C PRO A 2 -11.18 4.39 24.92
N LEU A 3 -11.99 5.41 24.81
CA LEU A 3 -12.58 5.81 23.54
C LEU A 3 -11.51 6.19 22.50
N TRP A 4 -10.39 6.73 22.95
CA TRP A 4 -9.34 7.12 22.03
C TRP A 4 -8.70 5.93 21.31
N ASN A 5 -8.91 4.70 21.81
CA ASN A 5 -8.43 3.50 21.13
C ASN A 5 -9.40 3.03 20.04
N VAL A 6 -10.62 3.51 20.08
CA VAL A 6 -11.61 3.14 19.09
C VAL A 6 -11.23 3.83 17.78
N GLY A 7 -11.01 3.10 16.74
CA GLY A 7 -10.65 3.65 15.44
C GLY A 7 -9.17 3.88 15.23
N VAL A 8 -8.33 3.74 16.25
CA VAL A 8 -6.88 3.86 16.06
C VAL A 8 -6.33 2.69 15.27
N ASN A 9 -6.93 1.53 15.43
CA ASN A 9 -6.49 0.32 14.75
C ASN A 9 -7.70 -0.48 14.32
N THR A 10 -8.20 -0.18 13.15
CA THR A 10 -9.37 -0.86 12.58
C THR A 10 -8.97 -2.01 11.65
N LYS A 11 -7.66 -2.21 11.44
CA LYS A 11 -7.20 -3.29 10.58
C LYS A 11 -7.46 -4.65 11.19
N THR A 12 -7.94 -5.57 10.37
CA THR A 12 -8.09 -6.97 10.77
C THR A 12 -6.72 -7.61 10.89
N MET A 13 -6.69 -8.76 11.56
CA MET A 13 -5.48 -9.58 11.63
C MET A 13 -4.98 -9.96 10.23
N ARG A 14 -5.91 -10.26 9.33
CA ARG A 14 -5.56 -10.68 7.97
C ARG A 14 -4.92 -9.53 7.19
N GLU A 15 -5.45 -8.30 7.34
CA GLU A 15 -4.81 -7.13 6.72
C GLU A 15 -3.41 -6.92 7.25
N LYS A 16 -3.21 -7.04 8.56
CA LYS A 16 -1.89 -6.87 9.17
C LYS A 16 -0.88 -7.88 8.64
N VAL A 17 -1.31 -9.12 8.46
CA VAL A 17 -0.43 -10.16 7.92
C VAL A 17 -0.01 -9.82 6.49
N ILE A 18 -0.96 -9.43 5.65
CA ILE A 18 -0.67 -9.04 4.26
C ILE A 18 0.28 -7.83 4.25
N GLU A 19 0.01 -6.85 5.10
CA GLU A 19 0.82 -5.64 5.17
C GLU A 19 2.25 -5.95 5.58
N GLN A 20 2.45 -6.81 6.58
CA GLN A 20 3.76 -7.22 7.02
C GLN A 20 4.52 -7.99 5.94
N LYS A 21 3.83 -8.83 5.20
CA LYS A 21 4.43 -9.56 4.09
C LYS A 21 4.87 -8.63 2.97
N LEU A 22 4.10 -7.58 2.71
CA LEU A 22 4.51 -6.56 1.74
C LEU A 22 5.80 -5.87 2.20
N VAL A 23 5.84 -5.42 3.44
CA VAL A 23 7.02 -4.74 3.99
C VAL A 23 8.26 -5.63 3.88
N LYS A 24 8.12 -6.90 4.25
CA LYS A 24 9.23 -7.85 4.20
C LYS A 24 9.69 -8.09 2.76
N ALA A 25 8.75 -8.24 1.84
CA ALA A 25 9.09 -8.47 0.43
C ALA A 25 9.80 -7.27 -0.18
N VAL A 26 9.35 -6.04 0.13
CA VAL A 26 10.00 -4.82 -0.35
C VAL A 26 11.42 -4.74 0.19
N ARG A 27 11.61 -5.04 1.47
CA ARG A 27 12.95 -5.06 2.07
C ARG A 27 13.87 -6.07 1.39
N SER A 28 13.35 -7.22 1.03
CA SER A 28 14.14 -8.25 0.35
C SER A 28 14.63 -7.80 -1.03
N LYS A 29 14.00 -6.78 -1.61
CA LYS A 29 14.42 -6.19 -2.88
C LYS A 29 15.29 -4.95 -2.69
N GLY A 30 15.71 -4.67 -1.47
CA GLY A 30 16.57 -3.52 -1.18
C GLY A 30 15.80 -2.22 -0.97
N GLY A 31 14.48 -2.28 -0.80
CA GLY A 31 13.64 -1.11 -0.60
C GLY A 31 13.10 -0.98 0.81
N ILE A 32 12.23 -0.02 0.99
CA ILE A 32 11.50 0.19 2.24
C ILE A 32 10.04 0.49 1.93
N ALA A 33 9.16 0.18 2.87
CA ALA A 33 7.73 0.43 2.70
C ALA A 33 7.16 1.12 3.95
N PRO A 34 7.54 2.39 4.19
CA PRO A 34 7.04 3.12 5.36
C PRO A 34 5.54 3.36 5.27
N LYS A 35 4.91 3.52 6.43
CA LYS A 35 3.53 3.94 6.48
C LYS A 35 3.39 5.33 5.87
N PHE A 36 2.33 5.52 5.09
CA PHE A 36 2.02 6.82 4.54
C PHE A 36 0.90 7.46 5.35
N VAL A 37 1.21 8.60 5.96
CA VAL A 37 0.25 9.37 6.75
C VAL A 37 0.28 10.81 6.23
N SER A 38 -0.90 11.36 5.97
CA SER A 38 -1.00 12.72 5.47
C SER A 38 -2.02 13.49 6.29
N PRO A 39 -1.60 14.17 7.35
CA PRO A 39 -2.51 14.98 8.16
C PRO A 39 -3.20 16.05 7.31
N GLY A 40 -4.52 16.18 7.49
CA GLY A 40 -5.30 17.12 6.70
C GLY A 40 -5.66 16.68 5.29
N PHE A 41 -5.24 15.48 4.89
CA PHE A 41 -5.58 14.94 3.57
C PHE A 41 -5.89 13.46 3.72
N ASP A 42 -7.10 13.17 4.19
CA ASP A 42 -7.51 11.81 4.54
C ASP A 42 -7.69 10.89 3.35
N GLY A 43 -7.62 9.60 3.61
CA GLY A 43 -7.94 8.57 2.62
C GLY A 43 -6.77 8.15 1.75
N VAL A 44 -5.54 8.60 2.06
CA VAL A 44 -4.36 8.21 1.29
C VAL A 44 -4.05 6.72 1.48
N PRO A 45 -3.33 6.08 0.53
CA PRO A 45 -2.93 4.68 0.66
C PRO A 45 -2.07 4.42 1.89
N ASP A 46 -2.08 3.18 2.38
CA ASP A 46 -1.43 2.79 3.64
C ASP A 46 0.09 2.87 3.60
N ARG A 47 0.69 2.50 2.49
CA ARG A 47 2.14 2.36 2.38
C ARG A 47 2.69 3.08 1.17
N LEU A 48 3.84 3.70 1.37
CA LEU A 48 4.68 4.21 0.29
C LEU A 48 5.77 3.16 0.06
N VAL A 49 5.86 2.65 -1.16
CA VAL A 49 6.88 1.66 -1.50
C VAL A 49 8.00 2.36 -2.25
N LEU A 50 9.20 2.28 -1.68
CA LEU A 50 10.40 2.90 -2.25
C LEU A 50 11.39 1.79 -2.59
N LEU A 51 11.73 1.67 -3.86
CA LEU A 51 12.63 0.66 -4.38
C LEU A 51 13.91 1.31 -4.91
N PRO A 52 14.99 0.52 -5.11
CA PRO A 52 16.22 1.05 -5.71
C PRO A 52 15.97 1.79 -7.02
N ASP A 53 16.86 2.68 -7.35
CA ASP A 53 16.84 3.49 -8.58
C ASP A 53 15.68 4.50 -8.62
N GLY A 54 15.22 4.91 -7.44
CA GLY A 54 14.18 5.94 -7.34
C GLY A 54 12.79 5.47 -7.74
N LYS A 55 12.58 4.17 -7.85
CA LYS A 55 11.25 3.64 -8.18
C LYS A 55 10.35 3.72 -6.97
N CYS A 56 9.12 4.22 -7.16
CA CYS A 56 8.20 4.34 -6.04
C CYS A 56 6.76 4.09 -6.48
N GLY A 57 5.93 3.75 -5.51
CA GLY A 57 4.50 3.55 -5.73
C GLY A 57 3.78 3.53 -4.39
N PHE A 58 2.47 3.45 -4.45
CA PHE A 58 1.62 3.43 -3.26
C PHE A 58 0.86 2.12 -3.20
N VAL A 59 0.62 1.63 -2.00
CA VAL A 59 -0.17 0.41 -1.82
C VAL A 59 -1.20 0.62 -0.72
N GLU A 60 -2.46 0.37 -1.08
CA GLU A 60 -3.56 0.31 -0.14
C GLU A 60 -3.79 -1.15 0.22
N VAL A 61 -3.68 -1.50 1.50
CA VAL A 61 -3.81 -2.87 1.97
C VAL A 61 -5.23 -3.10 2.48
N LYS A 62 -5.84 -4.21 2.06
CA LYS A 62 -7.17 -4.62 2.48
C LYS A 62 -7.18 -6.09 2.84
N ALA A 63 -8.10 -6.48 3.71
CA ALA A 63 -8.36 -7.90 3.94
C ALA A 63 -8.92 -8.53 2.66
N PRO A 64 -8.73 -9.84 2.47
CA PRO A 64 -9.24 -10.50 1.26
C PRO A 64 -10.73 -10.22 1.03
N GLY A 65 -11.06 -9.82 -0.19
CA GLY A 65 -12.43 -9.53 -0.58
C GLY A 65 -12.96 -8.17 -0.14
N ARG A 66 -12.19 -7.41 0.61
CA ARG A 66 -12.61 -6.07 1.05
C ARG A 66 -12.19 -5.03 0.03
N LYS A 67 -12.96 -3.96 -0.06
CA LYS A 67 -12.70 -2.89 -1.01
C LYS A 67 -12.39 -1.58 -0.27
N PRO A 68 -11.60 -0.69 -0.88
CA PRO A 68 -11.37 0.62 -0.31
C PRO A 68 -12.69 1.39 -0.14
N ARG A 69 -12.73 2.23 0.88
CA ARG A 69 -13.86 3.14 1.08
C ARG A 69 -13.90 4.20 -0.03
N PRO A 70 -15.06 4.86 -0.24
CA PRO A 70 -15.17 5.86 -1.32
C PRO A 70 -14.10 6.94 -1.29
N LEU A 71 -13.76 7.47 -0.12
CA LEU A 71 -12.71 8.48 -0.02
C LEU A 71 -11.34 7.91 -0.41
N GLN A 72 -11.05 6.68 0.01
CA GLN A 72 -9.81 6.01 -0.38
C GLN A 72 -9.75 5.83 -1.90
N MET A 73 -10.86 5.41 -2.51
CA MET A 73 -10.91 5.27 -3.98
C MET A 73 -10.69 6.61 -4.68
N ALA A 74 -11.23 7.70 -4.12
CA ALA A 74 -11.02 9.02 -4.70
C ALA A 74 -9.53 9.39 -4.68
N ARG A 75 -8.83 9.11 -3.58
CA ARG A 75 -7.39 9.37 -3.46
C ARG A 75 -6.58 8.50 -4.42
N ILE A 76 -6.95 7.23 -4.54
CA ILE A 76 -6.28 6.32 -5.47
C ILE A 76 -6.41 6.83 -6.90
N LYS A 77 -7.62 7.22 -7.30
CA LYS A 77 -7.86 7.76 -8.64
C LYS A 77 -7.09 9.05 -8.88
N LEU A 78 -7.03 9.93 -7.87
CA LEU A 78 -6.26 11.18 -7.98
C LEU A 78 -4.78 10.88 -8.20
N LEU A 79 -4.20 10.03 -7.38
CA LEU A 79 -2.78 9.70 -7.50
C LEU A 79 -2.45 9.06 -8.84
N ARG A 80 -3.31 8.17 -9.33
CA ARG A 80 -3.13 7.56 -10.64
C ARG A 80 -3.22 8.59 -11.77
N ARG A 81 -4.15 9.54 -11.65
CA ARG A 81 -4.28 10.62 -12.62
C ARG A 81 -3.04 11.51 -12.65
N LEU A 82 -2.38 11.69 -11.51
CA LEU A 82 -1.14 12.44 -11.42
C LEU A 82 0.08 11.65 -11.93
N GLY A 83 -0.11 10.40 -12.30
CA GLY A 83 0.96 9.59 -12.89
C GLY A 83 1.64 8.62 -11.94
N PHE A 84 1.14 8.50 -10.70
CA PHE A 84 1.73 7.60 -9.73
C PHE A 84 1.14 6.20 -9.82
N SER A 85 1.96 5.20 -9.55
CA SER A 85 1.50 3.82 -9.45
C SER A 85 0.83 3.60 -8.10
N VAL A 86 -0.41 3.13 -8.11
CA VAL A 86 -1.15 2.83 -6.89
C VAL A 86 -1.82 1.47 -7.05
N PHE A 87 -1.60 0.61 -6.07
CA PHE A 87 -2.14 -0.75 -6.08
C PHE A 87 -3.02 -0.99 -4.86
N ILE A 88 -4.06 -1.78 -5.05
CA ILE A 88 -4.88 -2.29 -3.96
C ILE A 88 -4.45 -3.73 -3.73
N LEU A 89 -3.97 -4.01 -2.52
CA LEU A 89 -3.44 -5.32 -2.15
C LEU A 89 -4.37 -5.98 -1.15
N ASP A 90 -5.14 -6.97 -1.62
CA ASP A 90 -6.05 -7.76 -0.80
C ASP A 90 -5.75 -9.26 -0.86
N ASP A 91 -4.65 -9.63 -1.50
CA ASP A 91 -4.22 -11.01 -1.66
C ASP A 91 -2.69 -11.02 -1.68
N GLU A 92 -2.10 -11.72 -0.71
CA GLU A 92 -0.64 -11.76 -0.59
C GLU A 92 0.06 -12.34 -1.83
N SER A 93 -0.62 -13.17 -2.59
CA SER A 93 -0.04 -13.75 -3.81
C SER A 93 0.27 -12.69 -4.87
N ARG A 94 -0.32 -11.50 -4.76
CA ARG A 94 -0.08 -10.41 -5.69
C ARG A 94 1.12 -9.55 -5.36
N ILE A 95 1.73 -9.75 -4.20
CA ILE A 95 2.86 -8.93 -3.77
C ILE A 95 4.02 -8.94 -4.78
N PRO A 96 4.46 -10.09 -5.30
CA PRO A 96 5.55 -10.09 -6.28
C PRO A 96 5.23 -9.28 -7.53
N HIS A 97 4.01 -9.36 -8.03
CA HIS A 97 3.59 -8.60 -9.20
C HIS A 97 3.61 -7.09 -8.92
N ILE A 98 3.10 -6.68 -7.76
CA ILE A 98 3.07 -5.26 -7.39
C ILE A 98 4.48 -4.70 -7.31
N ILE A 99 5.40 -5.40 -6.66
CA ILE A 99 6.79 -4.96 -6.55
C ILE A 99 7.44 -4.88 -7.93
N SER A 100 7.20 -5.87 -8.77
CA SER A 100 7.71 -5.87 -10.14
C SER A 100 7.22 -4.66 -10.92
N GLU A 101 5.92 -4.34 -10.82
CA GLU A 101 5.34 -3.21 -11.55
C GLU A 101 5.90 -1.87 -11.05
N ILE A 102 6.04 -1.69 -9.75
CA ILE A 102 6.63 -0.48 -9.18
C ILE A 102 8.09 -0.36 -9.61
N GLY A 103 8.80 -1.46 -9.66
CA GLY A 103 10.22 -1.49 -10.03
C GLY A 103 10.49 -1.35 -11.52
N GLY A 104 9.47 -1.10 -12.33
CA GLY A 104 9.65 -0.93 -13.77
C GLY A 104 9.22 -2.13 -14.60
N GLY A 105 8.61 -3.12 -13.95
CA GLY A 105 8.11 -4.30 -14.63
C GLY A 105 9.22 -5.20 -15.16
N GLU A 106 8.85 -6.08 -16.07
CA GLU A 106 9.77 -7.05 -16.66
C GLU A 106 10.81 -6.39 -17.53
N ASN A 107 10.52 -5.21 -18.01
CA ASN A 107 11.44 -4.48 -18.88
C ASN A 107 12.61 -3.89 -18.12
N ALA A 108 12.62 -4.02 -16.80
CA ALA A 108 13.73 -3.59 -15.98
C ALA A 108 14.95 -4.50 -16.12
N VAL A 109 14.83 -5.48 -16.92
CA VAL A 109 15.93 -6.42 -17.20
C VAL A 109 17.01 -5.75 -18.01
#